data_301dc039cc22d207d48bffba3da8bce3
#
_entry.id   301dc039cc22d207d48bffba3da8bce3
#
_cell.length_a   1.000
_cell.length_b   1.000
_cell.length_c   1.000
_cell.angle_alpha   90.00
_cell.angle_beta   90.00
_cell.angle_gamma   90.00
#
_symmetry.space_group_name_H-M   'P 1'
#
loop_
_entity.id
_entity.type
_entity.pdbx_description
1 polymer ?
#
loop_
_entity_poly.entity_id
_entity_poly.type
_entity_poly.pdbx_seq_one_letter_code
_entity_poly.pdbx_strand_id
1 'polypeptide(L)'
;KRVGDITFAVCKDVLDDIHLVPEGKICTTILKLYNEDAIVVEPAGALSIAALDDYADAIKGKNIVCIIGGGNNDIDRMQEIKERSLQYEGLKHYFLIRFAQRPGALKELSLIHI
;
A
#
# COMPACT_ATOMS: atom_id res chain seq x y z
N LYS A 1 -8.32 -15.61 1.42
CA LYS A 1 -8.13 -16.23 2.77
C LYS A 1 -9.47 -16.23 3.49
N ARG A 2 -9.77 -17.27 4.23
CA ARG A 2 -11.01 -17.38 5.02
C ARG A 2 -10.82 -16.64 6.34
N VAL A 3 -11.78 -15.82 6.72
CA VAL A 3 -11.85 -15.19 8.05
C VAL A 3 -12.22 -16.25 9.09
N GLY A 4 -11.70 -16.14 10.32
CA GLY A 4 -12.04 -17.07 11.41
C GLY A 4 -13.51 -16.94 11.82
N ASP A 5 -14.18 -18.05 12.01
CA ASP A 5 -15.64 -18.07 12.26
C ASP A 5 -16.02 -17.33 13.57
N ILE A 6 -15.23 -17.48 14.63
CA ILE A 6 -15.47 -16.84 15.94
C ILE A 6 -15.23 -15.33 15.85
N THR A 7 -14.08 -14.91 15.27
CA THR A 7 -13.75 -13.48 15.12
C THR A 7 -14.74 -12.78 14.19
N PHE A 8 -15.17 -13.44 13.12
CA PHE A 8 -16.18 -12.90 12.23
C PHE A 8 -17.52 -12.65 12.91
N ALA A 9 -17.98 -13.63 13.74
CA ALA A 9 -19.22 -13.46 14.50
C ALA A 9 -19.16 -12.25 15.43
N VAL A 10 -18.06 -12.09 16.20
CA VAL A 10 -17.85 -10.94 17.09
C VAL A 10 -17.80 -9.64 16.29
N CYS A 11 -17.06 -9.60 15.19
CA CYS A 11 -16.94 -8.40 14.35
C CYS A 11 -18.30 -7.94 13.81
N LYS A 12 -19.16 -8.87 13.40
CA LYS A 12 -20.52 -8.54 12.94
C LYS A 12 -21.36 -7.76 13.97
N ASP A 13 -21.13 -8.05 15.25
CA ASP A 13 -21.94 -7.47 16.33
C ASP A 13 -21.36 -6.15 16.87
N VAL A 14 -20.04 -5.89 16.69
CA VAL A 14 -19.36 -4.76 17.35
C VAL A 14 -18.76 -3.73 16.39
N LEU A 15 -18.66 -4.03 15.09
CA LEU A 15 -18.11 -3.08 14.11
C LEU A 15 -19.22 -2.22 13.51
N ASP A 16 -18.99 -0.92 13.47
CA ASP A 16 -19.85 0.03 12.78
C ASP A 16 -19.66 -0.04 11.27
N ASP A 17 -18.41 -0.22 10.80
CA ASP A 17 -18.07 -0.25 9.37
C ASP A 17 -16.77 -1.05 9.11
N ILE A 18 -16.58 -1.46 7.86
CA ILE A 18 -15.37 -2.10 7.36
C ILE A 18 -14.91 -1.38 6.10
N HIS A 19 -13.71 -0.82 6.14
CA HIS A 19 -13.10 -0.14 5.02
C HIS A 19 -11.99 -0.96 4.38
N LEU A 20 -11.94 -0.96 3.04
CA LEU A 20 -10.91 -1.65 2.27
C LEU A 20 -9.86 -0.65 1.79
N VAL A 21 -8.62 -0.87 2.17
CA VAL A 21 -7.48 -0.02 1.79
C VAL A 21 -6.66 -0.72 0.70
N PRO A 22 -6.35 -0.03 -0.42
CA PRO A 22 -5.49 -0.58 -1.46
C PRO A 22 -4.09 -0.93 -0.93
N GLU A 23 -3.55 -2.07 -1.34
CA GLU A 23 -2.24 -2.55 -0.86
C GLU A 23 -1.11 -1.54 -1.13
N GLY A 24 -1.12 -0.88 -2.29
CA GLY A 24 -0.14 0.16 -2.62
C GLY A 24 -0.21 1.35 -1.66
N LYS A 25 -1.40 1.76 -1.21
CA LYS A 25 -1.59 2.81 -0.21
C LYS A 25 -1.00 2.41 1.15
N ILE A 26 -1.18 1.14 1.55
CA ILE A 26 -0.56 0.60 2.76
C ILE A 26 0.96 0.67 2.65
N CYS A 27 1.54 0.28 1.50
CA CYS A 27 2.97 0.36 1.26
C CYS A 27 3.50 1.79 1.36
N THR A 28 2.81 2.77 0.77
CA THR A 28 3.16 4.19 0.88
C THR A 28 3.13 4.65 2.34
N THR A 29 2.11 4.25 3.10
CA THR A 29 1.98 4.60 4.52
C THR A 29 3.11 4.01 5.36
N ILE A 30 3.50 2.74 5.13
CA ILE A 30 4.66 2.12 5.81
C ILE A 30 5.94 2.93 5.56
N LEU A 31 6.18 3.33 4.31
CA LEU A 31 7.37 4.11 3.96
C LEU A 31 7.36 5.51 4.59
N LYS A 32 6.20 6.16 4.65
CA LYS A 32 6.05 7.45 5.33
C LYS A 32 6.36 7.33 6.82
N LEU A 33 5.73 6.40 7.52
CA LEU A 33 5.97 6.15 8.95
C LEU A 33 7.44 5.84 9.24
N TYR A 34 8.09 5.07 8.37
CA TYR A 34 9.52 4.78 8.52
C TYR A 34 10.40 6.02 8.31
N ASN A 35 10.16 6.78 7.24
CA ASN A 35 11.04 7.88 6.84
C ASN A 35 10.81 9.16 7.66
N GLU A 36 9.57 9.44 8.05
CA GLU A 36 9.17 10.70 8.69
C GLU A 36 9.13 10.58 10.22
N ASP A 37 8.67 9.42 10.71
CA ASP A 37 8.43 9.21 12.15
C ASP A 37 9.36 8.17 12.79
N ALA A 38 10.23 7.51 12.01
CA ALA A 38 11.09 6.41 12.46
C ALA A 38 10.31 5.23 13.08
N ILE A 39 9.07 5.02 12.64
CA ILE A 39 8.19 3.95 13.12
C ILE A 39 8.21 2.77 12.14
N VAL A 40 8.58 1.60 12.64
CA VAL A 40 8.54 0.34 11.88
C VAL A 40 7.24 -0.38 12.18
N VAL A 41 6.44 -0.61 11.14
CA VAL A 41 5.15 -1.30 11.25
C VAL A 41 5.02 -2.38 10.19
N GLU A 42 4.29 -3.44 10.51
CA GLU A 42 3.84 -4.41 9.51
C GLU A 42 2.66 -3.86 8.68
N PRO A 43 2.32 -4.46 7.52
CA PRO A 43 1.21 -3.99 6.69
C PRO A 43 -0.13 -3.87 7.44
N ALA A 44 -0.44 -4.82 8.33
CA ALA A 44 -1.65 -4.76 9.15
C ALA A 44 -1.64 -3.58 10.13
N GLY A 45 -0.47 -3.23 10.67
CA GLY A 45 -0.29 -2.10 11.58
C GLY A 45 -0.45 -0.74 10.93
N ALA A 46 -0.19 -0.62 9.63
CA ALA A 46 -0.33 0.62 8.89
C ALA A 46 -1.77 0.88 8.39
N LEU A 47 -2.67 -0.11 8.44
CA LEU A 47 -4.01 -0.03 7.86
C LEU A 47 -4.84 1.14 8.41
N SER A 48 -4.85 1.33 9.74
CA SER A 48 -5.65 2.37 10.37
C SER A 48 -5.22 3.77 9.95
N ILE A 49 -3.91 4.01 9.79
CA ILE A 49 -3.37 5.28 9.32
C ILE A 49 -3.62 5.45 7.82
N ALA A 50 -3.41 4.40 7.04
CA ALA A 50 -3.62 4.43 5.60
C ALA A 50 -5.08 4.76 5.22
N ALA A 51 -6.05 4.43 6.06
CA ALA A 51 -7.46 4.73 5.84
C ALA A 51 -7.84 6.20 6.12
N LEU A 52 -7.05 6.96 6.88
CA LEU A 52 -7.43 8.30 7.35
C LEU A 52 -7.79 9.25 6.21
N ASP A 53 -7.07 9.24 5.12
CA ASP A 53 -7.32 10.12 3.99
C ASP A 53 -8.72 9.87 3.36
N ASP A 54 -9.17 8.62 3.38
CA ASP A 54 -10.48 8.24 2.83
C ASP A 54 -11.65 8.73 3.69
N TYR A 55 -11.35 9.08 4.94
CA TYR A 55 -12.31 9.62 5.91
C TYR A 55 -12.06 11.10 6.24
N ALA A 56 -11.22 11.81 5.51
CA ALA A 56 -10.77 13.16 5.86
C ALA A 56 -11.91 14.12 6.23
N ASP A 57 -13.00 14.14 5.46
CA ASP A 57 -14.15 14.99 5.74
C ASP A 57 -14.96 14.53 6.96
N ALA A 58 -15.09 13.20 7.13
CA ALA A 58 -15.86 12.61 8.22
C ALA A 58 -15.20 12.77 9.60
N ILE A 59 -13.86 12.83 9.62
CA ILE A 59 -13.04 12.92 10.84
C ILE A 59 -12.68 14.36 11.24
N LYS A 60 -12.98 15.33 10.38
CA LYS A 60 -12.62 16.72 10.61
C LYS A 60 -13.17 17.25 11.94
N GLY A 61 -12.28 17.76 12.78
CA GLY A 61 -12.62 18.28 14.11
C GLY A 61 -12.91 17.20 15.16
N LYS A 62 -12.66 15.93 14.87
CA LYS A 62 -12.83 14.81 15.81
C LYS A 62 -11.48 14.32 16.35
N ASN A 63 -11.51 13.72 17.54
CA ASN A 63 -10.37 12.99 18.08
C ASN A 63 -10.37 11.58 17.50
N ILE A 64 -9.34 11.23 16.77
CA ILE A 64 -9.20 9.94 16.12
C ILE A 64 -8.10 9.13 16.81
N VAL A 65 -8.39 7.88 17.12
CA VAL A 65 -7.42 6.94 17.67
C VAL A 65 -7.13 5.88 16.61
N CYS A 66 -5.88 5.81 16.15
CA CYS A 66 -5.40 4.77 15.25
C CYS A 66 -4.61 3.73 16.05
N ILE A 67 -5.01 2.47 15.95
CA ILE A 67 -4.23 1.37 16.53
C ILE A 67 -3.16 0.98 15.53
N ILE A 68 -1.90 1.17 15.91
CA ILE A 68 -0.72 0.75 15.15
C ILE A 68 -0.22 -0.54 15.80
N GLY A 69 -0.37 -1.65 15.11
CA GLY A 69 0.07 -2.95 15.61
C GLY A 69 1.29 -3.47 14.85
N GLY A 70 2.01 -4.39 15.50
CA GLY A 70 2.98 -5.28 14.87
C GLY A 70 4.22 -4.63 14.26
N GLY A 71 5.40 -5.04 14.77
CA GLY A 71 6.69 -4.78 14.15
C GLY A 71 7.25 -6.00 13.41
N ASN A 72 6.44 -7.01 13.15
CA ASN A 72 6.86 -8.22 12.44
C ASN A 72 6.92 -7.99 10.94
N ASN A 73 7.73 -7.03 10.54
CA ASN A 73 7.98 -6.73 9.14
C ASN A 73 9.29 -7.40 8.71
N ASP A 74 9.20 -8.17 7.65
CA ASP A 74 10.36 -8.79 7.03
C ASP A 74 11.14 -7.72 6.24
N ILE A 75 12.38 -7.46 6.65
CA ILE A 75 13.27 -6.49 6.02
C ILE A 75 13.48 -6.82 4.54
N ASP A 76 13.50 -8.09 4.17
CA ASP A 76 13.66 -8.51 2.77
C ASP A 76 12.49 -8.08 1.89
N ARG A 77 11.34 -7.80 2.49
CA ARG A 77 10.15 -7.28 1.77
C ARG A 77 10.15 -5.78 1.55
N MET A 78 11.09 -5.03 2.12
CA MET A 78 11.11 -3.57 1.95
C MET A 78 11.26 -3.13 0.50
N GLN A 79 11.98 -3.90 -0.31
CA GLN A 79 12.09 -3.62 -1.75
C GLN A 79 10.73 -3.80 -2.46
N GLU A 80 9.98 -4.84 -2.14
CA GLU A 80 8.64 -5.06 -2.67
C GLU A 80 7.67 -3.94 -2.23
N ILE A 81 7.72 -3.55 -0.97
CA ILE A 81 6.91 -2.45 -0.42
C ILE A 81 7.18 -1.16 -1.19
N LYS A 82 8.45 -0.83 -1.43
CA LYS A 82 8.85 0.33 -2.21
C LYS A 82 8.33 0.28 -3.64
N GLU A 83 8.44 -0.86 -4.31
CA GLU A 83 7.93 -1.04 -5.67
C GLU A 83 6.42 -0.84 -5.76
N ARG A 84 5.66 -1.41 -4.83
CA ARG A 84 4.20 -1.28 -4.78
C ARG A 84 3.76 0.16 -4.48
N SER A 85 4.47 0.85 -3.60
CA SER A 85 4.26 2.27 -3.32
C SER A 85 4.47 3.12 -4.57
N LEU A 86 5.61 2.95 -5.27
CA LEU A 86 5.90 3.70 -6.47
C LEU A 86 4.86 3.48 -7.59
N GLN A 87 4.34 2.26 -7.72
CA GLN A 87 3.26 1.97 -8.67
C GLN A 87 1.96 2.65 -8.27
N TYR A 88 1.60 2.60 -6.99
CA TYR A 88 0.40 3.23 -6.46
C TYR A 88 0.42 4.74 -6.64
N GLU A 89 1.56 5.38 -6.37
CA GLU A 89 1.77 6.83 -6.54
C GLU A 89 1.90 7.26 -8.02
N GLY A 90 1.86 6.31 -8.96
CA GLY A 90 2.06 6.62 -10.38
C GLY A 90 3.48 7.04 -10.75
N LEU A 91 4.46 6.76 -9.88
CA LEU A 91 5.87 7.10 -10.08
C LEU A 91 6.66 6.00 -10.79
N LYS A 92 6.07 4.82 -10.93
CA LYS A 92 6.66 3.68 -11.62
C LYS A 92 5.62 2.91 -12.41
N HIS A 93 5.93 2.65 -13.67
CA HIS A 93 5.08 1.90 -14.58
C HIS A 93 5.84 0.73 -15.20
N TYR A 94 5.14 -0.36 -15.46
CA TYR A 94 5.66 -1.50 -16.19
C TYR A 94 4.92 -1.63 -17.52
N PHE A 95 5.69 -1.78 -18.59
CA PHE A 95 5.15 -1.93 -19.93
C PHE A 95 5.56 -3.26 -20.51
N LEU A 96 4.60 -3.99 -21.07
CA LEU A 96 4.85 -5.17 -21.88
C LEU A 96 4.78 -4.77 -23.36
N ILE A 97 5.94 -4.69 -24.02
CA ILE A 97 6.03 -4.24 -25.41
C ILE A 97 6.40 -5.42 -26.30
N ARG A 98 5.58 -5.70 -27.30
CA ARG A 98 5.86 -6.71 -28.33
C ARG A 98 6.47 -6.03 -29.56
N PHE A 99 7.63 -6.50 -29.96
CA PHE A 99 8.29 -6.05 -31.18
C PHE A 99 8.18 -7.09 -32.29
N ALA A 100 8.18 -6.62 -33.53
CA ALA A 100 8.52 -7.46 -34.65
C ALA A 100 9.98 -7.97 -34.49
N GLN A 101 10.22 -9.25 -34.78
CA GLN A 101 11.57 -9.81 -34.72
C GLN A 101 12.40 -9.31 -35.93
N ARG A 102 12.95 -8.10 -35.79
CA ARG A 102 13.85 -7.49 -36.77
C ARG A 102 15.04 -6.82 -36.08
N PRO A 103 16.23 -6.81 -36.72
CA PRO A 103 17.36 -6.04 -36.18
C PRO A 103 17.01 -4.57 -35.95
N GLY A 104 17.44 -4.01 -34.82
CA GLY A 104 17.26 -2.60 -34.52
C GLY A 104 15.95 -2.20 -33.83
N ALA A 105 14.96 -3.11 -33.69
CA ALA A 105 13.67 -2.77 -33.05
C ALA A 105 13.81 -2.25 -31.61
N LEU A 106 14.68 -2.85 -30.79
CA LEU A 106 14.95 -2.38 -29.43
C LEU A 106 15.69 -1.04 -29.41
N LYS A 107 16.58 -0.81 -30.39
CA LYS A 107 17.28 0.48 -30.53
C LYS A 107 16.30 1.62 -30.85
N GLU A 108 15.32 1.37 -31.70
CA GLU A 108 14.29 2.37 -32.00
C GLU A 108 13.53 2.80 -30.74
N LEU A 109 13.15 1.82 -29.88
CA LEU A 109 12.50 2.14 -28.61
C LEU A 109 13.40 2.95 -27.69
N SER A 110 14.69 2.61 -27.57
CA SER A 110 15.62 3.31 -26.69
C SER A 110 15.82 4.78 -27.10
N LEU A 111 15.71 5.10 -28.39
CA LEU A 111 15.86 6.46 -28.90
C LEU A 111 14.64 7.34 -28.63
N ILE A 112 13.48 6.79 -28.35
CA ILE A 112 12.27 7.55 -28.00
C ILE A 112 12.39 8.14 -26.59
N HIS A 113 13.23 7.59 -25.73
CA HIS A 113 13.39 7.97 -24.32
C HIS A 113 14.63 8.85 -24.05
N ILE A 114 15.33 9.24 -25.08
CA ILE A 114 16.43 10.19 -25.02
C ILE A 114 15.98 11.51 -25.63
#